data_3f79568432defffb2fb6f4affdd3c8a4
#
_entry.id   3f79568432defffb2fb6f4affdd3c8a4
#
_cell.length_a   1.000
_cell.length_b   1.000
_cell.length_c   1.000
_cell.angle_alpha   90.00
_cell.angle_beta   90.00
_cell.angle_gamma   90.00
#
_symmetry.space_group_name_H-M   'P 1'
#
loop_
_entity.id
_entity.type
_entity.pdbx_description
1 polymer ?
#
loop_
_entity_poly.entity_id
_entity_poly.type
_entity_poly.pdbx_seq_one_letter_code
_entity_poly.pdbx_strand_id
1 'polypeptide(L)'
;ERSYAHKDVFRHSLKVLDNIIPMTSNRWLRFVALVHDIAKPRTKRFNNNSGWTFHGHEDLGAKMMPKIFKRMRFPLDNLEYVQKLVRLHQRPMQLVDDEITDSAIRRLAVNAGADLEDLFTLCRADITTKNPNLTEQYKQNYELVFAKVIEVQEKDKLREFQSPVRGEEIMEVFGIEPSRNVGIIKSRIEDAILDGLIPNEYEPAKEFMMKHKDEWTIELGISK
;
A
#
# COMPACT_ATOMS: atom_id res chain seq x y z
N GLU A 1 24.78 -19.85 19.60
CA GLU A 1 23.83 -18.74 19.82
C GLU A 1 23.60 -18.03 18.50
N ARG A 2 22.37 -18.07 17.97
CA ARG A 2 22.00 -17.27 16.79
C ARG A 2 21.95 -15.80 17.24
N SER A 3 22.90 -14.98 16.76
CA SER A 3 22.89 -13.55 16.97
C SER A 3 21.70 -12.94 16.21
N TYR A 4 20.63 -12.57 16.91
CA TYR A 4 19.50 -11.83 16.35
C TYR A 4 19.83 -10.33 16.27
N ALA A 5 20.87 -9.98 15.49
CA ALA A 5 21.20 -8.60 15.23
C ALA A 5 20.21 -8.02 14.20
N HIS A 6 19.65 -6.85 14.46
CA HIS A 6 18.91 -6.08 13.45
C HIS A 6 19.71 -4.83 13.09
N LYS A 7 19.50 -4.34 11.85
CA LYS A 7 20.12 -3.11 11.39
C LYS A 7 19.62 -1.93 12.24
N ASP A 8 20.52 -0.99 12.55
CA ASP A 8 20.14 0.30 13.11
C ASP A 8 19.23 1.04 12.13
N VAL A 9 18.00 1.35 12.58
CA VAL A 9 16.95 1.93 11.72
C VAL A 9 17.38 3.30 11.19
N PHE A 10 18.02 4.13 12.02
CA PHE A 10 18.43 5.46 11.61
C PHE A 10 19.55 5.41 10.55
N ARG A 11 20.59 4.60 10.81
CA ARG A 11 21.68 4.39 9.83
C ARG A 11 21.17 3.77 8.54
N HIS A 12 20.22 2.86 8.62
CA HIS A 12 19.57 2.30 7.45
C HIS A 12 18.84 3.39 6.64
N SER A 13 18.01 4.22 7.29
CA SER A 13 17.30 5.31 6.61
C SER A 13 18.23 6.31 5.94
N LEU A 14 19.37 6.65 6.57
CA LEU A 14 20.39 7.50 5.94
C LEU A 14 21.00 6.83 4.70
N LYS A 15 21.27 5.52 4.76
CA LYS A 15 21.81 4.79 3.61
C LYS A 15 20.79 4.71 2.47
N VAL A 16 19.51 4.53 2.76
CA VAL A 16 18.43 4.57 1.75
C VAL A 16 18.33 5.96 1.13
N LEU A 17 18.46 7.02 1.94
CA LEU A 17 18.52 8.39 1.43
C LEU A 17 19.72 8.61 0.49
N ASP A 18 20.92 8.15 0.86
CA ASP A 18 22.10 8.22 -0.03
C ASP A 18 21.88 7.50 -1.35
N ASN A 19 21.24 6.31 -1.28
CA ASN A 19 20.97 5.50 -2.46
C ASN A 19 19.95 6.18 -3.41
N ILE A 20 18.92 6.84 -2.88
CA ILE A 20 17.85 7.42 -3.68
C ILE A 20 18.21 8.78 -4.31
N ILE A 21 19.15 9.51 -3.73
CA ILE A 21 19.55 10.85 -4.24
C ILE A 21 19.90 10.84 -5.73
N PRO A 22 20.70 9.90 -6.26
CA PRO A 22 21.00 9.86 -7.69
C PRO A 22 19.84 9.34 -8.55
N MET A 23 18.81 8.71 -7.96
CA MET A 23 17.70 8.08 -8.69
C MET A 23 16.54 9.05 -8.96
N THR A 24 16.41 10.11 -8.18
CA THR A 24 15.28 11.05 -8.31
C THR A 24 15.65 12.47 -7.87
N SER A 25 15.07 13.47 -8.53
CA SER A 25 15.09 14.86 -8.08
C SER A 25 13.92 15.22 -7.14
N ASN A 26 12.92 14.32 -7.01
CA ASN A 26 11.75 14.53 -6.16
C ASN A 26 12.15 14.55 -4.68
N ARG A 27 12.15 15.78 -4.09
CA ARG A 27 12.51 15.96 -2.67
C ARG A 27 11.60 15.22 -1.70
N TRP A 28 10.33 15.03 -2.07
CA TRP A 28 9.38 14.32 -1.21
C TRP A 28 9.63 12.82 -1.22
N LEU A 29 10.04 12.26 -2.35
CA LEU A 29 10.47 10.86 -2.42
C LEU A 29 11.75 10.63 -1.60
N ARG A 30 12.69 11.57 -1.64
CA ARG A 30 13.88 11.56 -0.76
C ARG A 30 13.49 11.65 0.72
N PHE A 31 12.48 12.45 1.05
CA PHE A 31 11.95 12.50 2.42
C PHE A 31 11.28 11.19 2.82
N VAL A 32 10.52 10.54 1.92
CA VAL A 32 9.97 9.19 2.18
C VAL A 32 11.09 8.21 2.48
N ALA A 33 12.18 8.20 1.71
CA ALA A 33 13.35 7.34 1.97
C ALA A 33 13.93 7.52 3.38
N LEU A 34 13.88 8.73 3.93
CA LEU A 34 14.34 9.02 5.28
C LEU A 34 13.36 8.50 6.36
N VAL A 35 12.04 8.49 6.08
CA VAL A 35 10.99 8.23 7.11
C VAL A 35 10.21 6.95 6.91
N HIS A 36 10.46 6.16 5.85
CA HIS A 36 9.68 4.94 5.54
C HIS A 36 9.61 3.97 6.73
N ASP A 37 10.69 3.85 7.46
CA ASP A 37 10.89 2.94 8.59
C ASP A 37 10.71 3.60 9.98
N ILE A 38 10.24 4.84 10.04
CA ILE A 38 10.21 5.64 11.28
C ILE A 38 9.44 4.99 12.43
N ALA A 39 8.51 4.11 12.14
CA ALA A 39 7.70 3.43 13.14
C ALA A 39 8.30 2.09 13.63
N LYS A 40 9.37 1.56 13.02
CA LYS A 40 10.01 0.31 13.44
C LYS A 40 10.36 0.27 14.93
N PRO A 41 10.92 1.32 15.56
CA PRO A 41 11.19 1.30 17.00
C PRO A 41 9.94 1.11 17.86
N ARG A 42 8.77 1.57 17.38
CA ARG A 42 7.49 1.48 18.11
C ARG A 42 6.76 0.15 17.92
N THR A 43 7.04 -0.54 16.80
CA THR A 43 6.42 -1.82 16.46
C THR A 43 7.32 -3.02 16.74
N LYS A 44 8.54 -2.76 17.20
CA LYS A 44 9.53 -3.79 17.53
C LYS A 44 8.99 -4.78 18.56
N ARG A 45 8.99 -6.07 18.21
CA ARG A 45 8.62 -7.19 19.09
C ARG A 45 9.63 -8.32 18.92
N PHE A 46 9.87 -9.06 19.97
CA PHE A 46 10.70 -10.26 19.90
C PHE A 46 9.81 -11.50 19.89
N ASN A 47 10.08 -12.39 18.96
CA ASN A 47 9.43 -13.70 18.85
C ASN A 47 10.50 -14.79 18.90
N ASN A 48 10.31 -15.81 19.73
CA ASN A 48 11.30 -16.87 19.92
C ASN A 48 11.62 -17.67 18.64
N ASN A 49 10.67 -17.74 17.69
CA ASN A 49 10.83 -18.50 16.44
C ASN A 49 11.47 -17.66 15.33
N SER A 50 11.08 -16.38 15.20
CA SER A 50 11.46 -15.50 14.09
C SER A 50 12.42 -14.35 14.50
N GLY A 51 12.74 -14.21 15.79
CA GLY A 51 13.57 -13.12 16.31
C GLY A 51 12.83 -11.78 16.36
N TRP A 52 13.50 -10.70 16.02
CA TRP A 52 12.89 -9.36 16.01
C TRP A 52 11.95 -9.18 14.84
N THR A 53 10.72 -8.74 15.11
CA THR A 53 9.68 -8.42 14.12
C THR A 53 9.21 -6.99 14.27
N PHE A 54 8.65 -6.42 13.19
CA PHE A 54 8.24 -5.01 13.09
C PHE A 54 6.88 -4.86 12.38
N HIS A 55 5.99 -5.85 12.53
CA HIS A 55 4.70 -5.88 11.84
C HIS A 55 3.90 -4.58 12.06
N GLY A 56 3.31 -4.06 10.98
CA GLY A 56 2.46 -2.88 10.99
C GLY A 56 3.22 -1.54 11.14
N HIS A 57 4.58 -1.54 10.98
CA HIS A 57 5.33 -0.29 11.03
C HIS A 57 5.00 0.64 9.84
N GLU A 58 4.67 0.09 8.69
CA GLU A 58 4.24 0.81 7.51
C GLU A 58 2.96 1.61 7.75
N ASP A 59 1.93 0.98 8.32
CA ASP A 59 0.68 1.64 8.66
C ASP A 59 0.82 2.65 9.80
N LEU A 60 1.56 2.29 10.84
CA LEU A 60 1.84 3.21 11.94
C LEU A 60 2.69 4.39 11.47
N GLY A 61 3.69 4.15 10.63
CA GLY A 61 4.51 5.19 10.02
C GLY A 61 3.68 6.19 9.23
N ALA A 62 2.81 5.70 8.35
CA ALA A 62 1.88 6.54 7.61
C ALA A 62 0.97 7.39 8.54
N LYS A 63 0.44 6.79 9.61
CA LYS A 63 -0.37 7.51 10.63
C LYS A 63 0.43 8.55 11.42
N MET A 64 1.75 8.46 11.49
CA MET A 64 2.61 9.46 12.14
C MET A 64 2.84 10.69 11.27
N MET A 65 2.72 10.61 9.95
CA MET A 65 3.07 11.70 9.02
C MET A 65 2.33 13.01 9.28
N PRO A 66 1.01 13.07 9.53
CA PRO A 66 0.34 14.34 9.80
C PRO A 66 0.94 15.12 10.98
N LYS A 67 1.31 14.40 12.04
CA LYS A 67 1.96 15.02 13.21
C LYS A 67 3.36 15.53 12.89
N ILE A 68 4.12 14.78 12.06
CA ILE A 68 5.46 15.16 11.61
C ILE A 68 5.38 16.41 10.73
N PHE A 69 4.50 16.41 9.72
CA PHE A 69 4.28 17.55 8.83
C PHE A 69 3.93 18.82 9.62
N LYS A 70 2.98 18.72 10.57
CA LYS A 70 2.63 19.83 11.45
C LYS A 70 3.83 20.33 12.26
N ARG A 71 4.61 19.44 12.86
CA ARG A 71 5.79 19.78 13.67
C ARG A 71 6.88 20.46 12.85
N MET A 72 7.10 19.95 11.62
CA MET A 72 8.12 20.46 10.69
C MET A 72 7.63 21.68 9.89
N ARG A 73 6.34 22.05 10.04
CA ARG A 73 5.69 23.11 9.25
C ARG A 73 5.79 22.87 7.75
N PHE A 74 5.68 21.63 7.32
CA PHE A 74 5.65 21.27 5.90
C PHE A 74 4.28 21.59 5.29
N PRO A 75 4.23 21.96 3.99
CA PRO A 75 2.98 22.11 3.25
C PRO A 75 2.26 20.77 3.15
N LEU A 76 0.92 20.79 3.28
CA LEU A 76 0.11 19.58 3.34
C LEU A 76 -0.15 18.93 1.97
N ASP A 77 0.14 19.63 0.87
CA ASP A 77 -0.09 19.18 -0.51
C ASP A 77 0.56 17.83 -0.82
N ASN A 78 1.67 17.51 -0.13
CA ASN A 78 2.40 16.26 -0.33
C ASN A 78 2.21 15.25 0.82
N LEU A 79 1.31 15.52 1.76
CA LEU A 79 1.09 14.65 2.91
C LEU A 79 0.56 13.28 2.48
N GLU A 80 -0.45 13.27 1.63
CA GLU A 80 -1.07 12.04 1.12
C GLU A 80 -0.07 11.18 0.34
N TYR A 81 0.72 11.81 -0.53
CA TYR A 81 1.79 11.15 -1.26
C TYR A 81 2.79 10.46 -0.31
N VAL A 82 3.29 11.18 0.70
CA VAL A 82 4.24 10.64 1.67
C VAL A 82 3.61 9.50 2.49
N GLN A 83 2.38 9.67 2.97
CA GLN A 83 1.65 8.63 3.69
C GLN A 83 1.46 7.36 2.87
N LYS A 84 1.08 7.51 1.60
CA LYS A 84 0.89 6.42 0.65
C LYS A 84 2.17 5.61 0.48
N LEU A 85 3.28 6.26 0.15
CA LEU A 85 4.54 5.56 -0.09
C LEU A 85 5.10 4.92 1.18
N VAL A 86 5.00 5.57 2.34
CA VAL A 86 5.37 4.96 3.63
C VAL A 86 4.53 3.71 3.91
N ARG A 87 3.23 3.72 3.59
CA ARG A 87 2.36 2.56 3.79
C ARG A 87 2.67 1.41 2.83
N LEU A 88 3.04 1.72 1.60
CA LEU A 88 3.19 0.72 0.54
C LEU A 88 4.61 0.18 0.37
N HIS A 89 5.64 0.78 1.02
CA HIS A 89 7.04 0.50 0.68
C HIS A 89 7.45 -0.98 0.75
N GLN A 90 6.80 -1.80 1.58
CA GLN A 90 7.08 -3.23 1.65
C GLN A 90 6.23 -4.10 0.72
N ARG A 91 5.13 -3.56 0.16
CA ARG A 91 4.21 -4.35 -0.66
C ARG A 91 4.86 -5.01 -1.87
N PRO A 92 5.73 -4.33 -2.65
CA PRO A 92 6.39 -4.98 -3.78
C PRO A 92 7.25 -6.19 -3.38
N MET A 93 7.94 -6.14 -2.23
CA MET A 93 8.74 -7.27 -1.75
C MET A 93 7.88 -8.44 -1.29
N GLN A 94 6.79 -8.17 -0.60
CA GLN A 94 5.85 -9.20 -0.14
C GLN A 94 5.26 -10.00 -1.32
N LEU A 95 5.05 -9.35 -2.48
CA LEU A 95 4.54 -10.01 -3.68
C LEU A 95 5.55 -10.96 -4.33
N VAL A 96 6.83 -10.88 -3.99
CA VAL A 96 7.86 -11.82 -4.49
C VAL A 96 7.85 -13.11 -3.69
N ASP A 97 7.59 -13.01 -2.38
CA ASP A 97 7.63 -14.15 -1.46
C ASP A 97 6.37 -15.03 -1.56
N ASP A 98 5.23 -14.43 -1.98
CA ASP A 98 3.96 -15.12 -2.20
C ASP A 98 3.83 -15.53 -3.69
N GLU A 99 2.94 -16.49 -4.00
CA GLU A 99 2.50 -16.70 -5.38
C GLU A 99 1.90 -15.39 -5.91
N ILE A 100 2.54 -14.80 -6.93
CA ILE A 100 2.13 -13.51 -7.50
C ILE A 100 0.76 -13.67 -8.17
N THR A 101 -0.31 -13.35 -7.46
CA THR A 101 -1.65 -13.38 -8.01
C THR A 101 -1.99 -12.07 -8.71
N ASP A 102 -2.78 -12.15 -9.79
CA ASP A 102 -3.25 -10.96 -10.50
C ASP A 102 -4.03 -10.00 -9.59
N SER A 103 -4.78 -10.52 -8.61
CA SER A 103 -5.52 -9.69 -7.67
C SER A 103 -4.59 -8.88 -6.75
N ALA A 104 -3.50 -9.49 -6.27
CA ALA A 104 -2.51 -8.78 -5.45
C ALA A 104 -1.78 -7.69 -6.26
N ILE A 105 -1.48 -7.97 -7.53
CA ILE A 105 -0.92 -7.00 -8.48
C ILE A 105 -1.89 -5.85 -8.75
N ARG A 106 -3.18 -6.14 -9.01
CA ARG A 106 -4.21 -5.10 -9.19
C ARG A 106 -4.32 -4.18 -7.99
N ARG A 107 -4.34 -4.75 -6.79
CA ARG A 107 -4.39 -3.96 -5.54
C ARG A 107 -3.16 -3.06 -5.39
N LEU A 108 -1.96 -3.54 -5.69
CA LEU A 108 -0.76 -2.71 -5.68
C LEU A 108 -0.88 -1.57 -6.70
N ALA A 109 -1.29 -1.88 -7.94
CA ALA A 109 -1.44 -0.91 -9.01
C ALA A 109 -2.44 0.21 -8.65
N VAL A 110 -3.62 -0.16 -8.14
CA VAL A 110 -4.66 0.79 -7.72
C VAL A 110 -4.19 1.64 -6.54
N ASN A 111 -3.61 1.01 -5.52
CA ASN A 111 -3.17 1.71 -4.31
C ASN A 111 -2.00 2.67 -4.57
N ALA A 112 -1.08 2.33 -5.46
CA ALA A 112 0.03 3.19 -5.84
C ALA A 112 -0.41 4.28 -6.83
N GLY A 113 -1.31 3.95 -7.76
CA GLY A 113 -1.80 4.87 -8.78
C GLY A 113 -0.66 5.49 -9.58
N ALA A 114 -0.67 6.82 -9.71
CA ALA A 114 0.36 7.56 -10.43
C ALA A 114 1.75 7.51 -9.75
N ASP A 115 1.83 7.12 -8.47
CA ASP A 115 3.08 7.10 -7.71
C ASP A 115 3.80 5.73 -7.77
N LEU A 116 3.39 4.85 -8.69
CA LEU A 116 3.94 3.50 -8.82
C LEU A 116 5.45 3.50 -9.08
N GLU A 117 5.94 4.33 -10.00
CA GLU A 117 7.36 4.42 -10.32
C GLU A 117 8.18 4.93 -9.13
N ASP A 118 7.65 5.90 -8.40
CA ASP A 118 8.26 6.42 -7.19
C ASP A 118 8.33 5.36 -6.08
N LEU A 119 7.27 4.54 -5.95
CA LEU A 119 7.26 3.39 -5.03
C LEU A 119 8.39 2.40 -5.36
N PHE A 120 8.54 2.01 -6.61
CA PHE A 120 9.61 1.07 -7.01
C PHE A 120 11.00 1.70 -6.93
N THR A 121 11.11 3.00 -7.18
CA THR A 121 12.36 3.74 -6.96
C THR A 121 12.77 3.70 -5.48
N LEU A 122 11.82 3.89 -4.57
CA LEU A 122 12.04 3.73 -3.13
C LEU A 122 12.49 2.29 -2.79
N CYS A 123 11.79 1.28 -3.31
CA CYS A 123 12.14 -0.13 -3.06
C CYS A 123 13.55 -0.48 -3.54
N ARG A 124 13.96 0.00 -4.72
CA ARG A 124 15.33 -0.19 -5.23
C ARG A 124 16.36 0.50 -4.32
N ALA A 125 16.07 1.70 -3.83
CA ALA A 125 16.96 2.43 -2.92
C ALA A 125 17.07 1.75 -1.55
N ASP A 126 16.02 1.04 -1.11
CA ASP A 126 15.96 0.32 0.18
C ASP A 126 16.84 -0.93 0.21
N ILE A 127 17.35 -1.39 -0.95
CA ILE A 127 18.31 -2.49 -1.01
C ILE A 127 19.64 -2.05 -0.40
N THR A 128 19.87 -2.38 0.88
CA THR A 128 21.06 -2.00 1.65
C THR A 128 21.90 -3.19 2.10
N THR A 129 21.68 -4.37 1.51
CA THR A 129 22.53 -5.54 1.76
C THR A 129 23.93 -5.33 1.18
N LYS A 130 24.96 -5.87 1.88
CA LYS A 130 26.34 -5.87 1.39
C LYS A 130 26.66 -7.09 0.50
N ASN A 131 25.75 -8.04 0.39
CA ASN A 131 25.93 -9.23 -0.46
C ASN A 131 25.54 -8.89 -1.90
N PRO A 132 26.46 -8.91 -2.87
CA PRO A 132 26.17 -8.56 -4.27
C PRO A 132 25.11 -9.46 -4.90
N ASN A 133 25.13 -10.77 -4.59
CA ASN A 133 24.19 -11.74 -5.13
C ASN A 133 22.76 -11.45 -4.65
N LEU A 134 22.59 -11.12 -3.38
CA LEU A 134 21.28 -10.71 -2.83
C LEU A 134 20.83 -9.37 -3.39
N THR A 135 21.77 -8.44 -3.61
CA THR A 135 21.44 -7.16 -4.25
C THR A 135 20.86 -7.37 -5.63
N GLU A 136 21.51 -8.20 -6.44
CA GLU A 136 21.06 -8.49 -7.80
C GLU A 136 19.72 -9.24 -7.79
N GLN A 137 19.56 -10.24 -6.93
CA GLN A 137 18.31 -10.97 -6.76
C GLN A 137 17.15 -10.04 -6.41
N TYR A 138 17.32 -9.12 -5.45
CA TYR A 138 16.27 -8.18 -5.06
C TYR A 138 15.91 -7.22 -6.19
N LYS A 139 16.89 -6.76 -6.96
CA LYS A 139 16.63 -5.93 -8.14
C LYS A 139 15.79 -6.68 -9.18
N GLN A 140 16.19 -7.89 -9.52
CA GLN A 140 15.46 -8.73 -10.48
C GLN A 140 14.03 -9.00 -10.02
N ASN A 141 13.83 -9.27 -8.74
CA ASN A 141 12.52 -9.46 -8.14
C ASN A 141 11.64 -8.20 -8.29
N TYR A 142 12.18 -7.01 -8.01
CA TYR A 142 11.42 -5.78 -8.20
C TYR A 142 11.08 -5.50 -9.66
N GLU A 143 12.01 -5.77 -10.60
CA GLU A 143 11.73 -5.62 -12.03
C GLU A 143 10.65 -6.61 -12.50
N LEU A 144 10.65 -7.84 -11.99
CA LEU A 144 9.61 -8.83 -12.29
C LEU A 144 8.23 -8.34 -11.82
N VAL A 145 8.13 -7.89 -10.56
CA VAL A 145 6.86 -7.38 -10.01
C VAL A 145 6.43 -6.11 -10.76
N PHE A 146 7.34 -5.20 -11.06
CA PHE A 146 7.03 -3.97 -11.81
C PHE A 146 6.50 -4.26 -13.20
N ALA A 147 7.17 -5.14 -13.94
CA ALA A 147 6.72 -5.57 -15.27
C ALA A 147 5.33 -6.21 -15.22
N LYS A 148 5.07 -7.04 -14.20
CA LYS A 148 3.76 -7.65 -14.01
C LYS A 148 2.67 -6.62 -13.68
N VAL A 149 2.98 -5.60 -12.90
CA VAL A 149 2.04 -4.50 -12.61
C VAL A 149 1.68 -3.74 -13.89
N ILE A 150 2.68 -3.41 -14.73
CA ILE A 150 2.43 -2.72 -16.00
C ILE A 150 1.57 -3.59 -16.94
N GLU A 151 1.89 -4.89 -17.05
CA GLU A 151 1.11 -5.83 -17.87
C GLU A 151 -0.37 -5.86 -17.44
N VAL A 152 -0.64 -5.95 -16.13
CA VAL A 152 -2.00 -5.99 -15.60
C VAL A 152 -2.70 -4.65 -15.78
N GLN A 153 -2.00 -3.51 -15.58
CA GLN A 153 -2.56 -2.18 -15.82
C GLN A 153 -2.98 -1.97 -17.27
N GLU A 154 -2.15 -2.45 -18.22
CA GLU A 154 -2.47 -2.38 -19.64
C GLU A 154 -3.71 -3.22 -19.98
N LYS A 155 -3.78 -4.44 -19.47
CA LYS A 155 -4.90 -5.34 -19.70
C LYS A 155 -6.22 -4.81 -19.14
N ASP A 156 -6.20 -4.32 -17.92
CA ASP A 156 -7.41 -4.01 -17.16
C ASP A 156 -7.73 -2.50 -17.12
N LYS A 157 -6.89 -1.64 -17.73
CA LYS A 157 -7.01 -0.18 -17.68
C LYS A 157 -7.18 0.35 -16.25
N LEU A 158 -6.45 -0.23 -15.31
CA LEU A 158 -6.60 0.05 -13.88
C LEU A 158 -6.18 1.47 -13.46
N ARG A 159 -5.48 2.23 -14.30
CA ARG A 159 -5.13 3.64 -14.01
C ARG A 159 -6.37 4.52 -13.81
N GLU A 160 -7.49 4.16 -14.43
CA GLU A 160 -8.77 4.87 -14.35
C GLU A 160 -9.80 4.11 -13.49
N PHE A 161 -9.33 3.15 -12.69
CA PHE A 161 -10.23 2.35 -11.86
C PHE A 161 -11.04 3.24 -10.91
N GLN A 162 -12.34 3.19 -11.07
CA GLN A 162 -13.34 3.77 -10.17
C GLN A 162 -14.44 2.75 -9.94
N SER A 163 -14.96 2.71 -8.71
CA SER A 163 -16.14 1.88 -8.44
C SER A 163 -17.30 2.35 -9.33
N PRO A 164 -17.91 1.46 -10.10
CA PRO A 164 -19.06 1.82 -10.95
C PRO A 164 -20.31 2.18 -10.13
N VAL A 165 -20.38 1.74 -8.86
CA VAL A 165 -21.45 2.12 -7.92
C VAL A 165 -20.99 3.32 -7.10
N ARG A 166 -21.75 4.40 -7.11
CA ARG A 166 -21.45 5.66 -6.42
C ARG A 166 -21.93 5.66 -4.97
N GLY A 167 -21.33 6.52 -4.17
CA GLY A 167 -21.68 6.64 -2.74
C GLY A 167 -23.13 7.02 -2.51
N GLU A 168 -23.70 7.88 -3.37
CA GLU A 168 -25.11 8.28 -3.31
C GLU A 168 -26.04 7.07 -3.47
N GLU A 169 -25.75 6.18 -4.40
CA GLU A 169 -26.54 4.98 -4.63
C GLU A 169 -26.43 3.99 -3.46
N ILE A 170 -25.22 3.85 -2.89
CA ILE A 170 -25.02 3.04 -1.67
C ILE A 170 -25.87 3.59 -0.52
N MET A 171 -25.87 4.90 -0.32
CA MET A 171 -26.69 5.55 0.71
C MET A 171 -28.18 5.31 0.48
N GLU A 172 -28.65 5.43 -0.75
CA GLU A 172 -30.05 5.16 -1.11
C GLU A 172 -30.43 3.70 -0.88
N VAL A 173 -29.62 2.76 -1.37
CA VAL A 173 -29.88 1.32 -1.25
C VAL A 173 -29.90 0.85 0.21
N PHE A 174 -28.99 1.33 1.05
CA PHE A 174 -28.88 0.92 2.45
C PHE A 174 -29.66 1.82 3.40
N GLY A 175 -30.24 2.93 2.93
CA GLY A 175 -31.00 3.88 3.75
C GLY A 175 -30.12 4.57 4.80
N ILE A 176 -28.88 4.91 4.48
CA ILE A 176 -27.89 5.51 5.40
C ILE A 176 -27.41 6.87 4.94
N GLU A 177 -27.11 7.72 5.89
CA GLU A 177 -26.45 9.02 5.67
C GLU A 177 -24.95 8.84 5.34
N PRO A 178 -24.27 9.89 4.82
CA PRO A 178 -22.84 9.88 4.60
C PRO A 178 -22.10 9.42 5.86
N SER A 179 -21.43 8.28 5.79
CA SER A 179 -20.82 7.64 6.94
C SER A 179 -19.66 6.74 6.54
N ARG A 180 -18.92 6.25 7.54
CA ARG A 180 -17.86 5.26 7.35
C ARG A 180 -18.38 3.97 6.66
N ASN A 181 -19.64 3.60 6.89
CA ASN A 181 -20.24 2.40 6.31
C ASN A 181 -20.36 2.50 4.79
N VAL A 182 -20.64 3.69 4.24
CA VAL A 182 -20.64 3.91 2.77
C VAL A 182 -19.26 3.58 2.18
N GLY A 183 -18.19 4.04 2.83
CA GLY A 183 -16.81 3.75 2.42
C GLY A 183 -16.48 2.26 2.49
N ILE A 184 -16.92 1.56 3.54
CA ILE A 184 -16.70 0.12 3.71
C ILE A 184 -17.43 -0.68 2.61
N ILE A 185 -18.71 -0.36 2.34
CA ILE A 185 -19.50 -1.03 1.30
C ILE A 185 -18.86 -0.80 -0.07
N LYS A 186 -18.45 0.44 -0.36
CA LYS A 186 -17.75 0.79 -1.60
C LYS A 186 -16.47 -0.03 -1.76
N SER A 187 -15.64 -0.13 -0.71
CA SER A 187 -14.41 -0.93 -0.73
C SER A 187 -14.67 -2.41 -0.96
N ARG A 188 -15.74 -2.98 -0.43
CA ARG A 188 -16.11 -4.40 -0.67
C ARG A 188 -16.46 -4.66 -2.14
N ILE A 189 -17.14 -3.72 -2.80
CA ILE A 189 -17.44 -3.81 -4.24
C ILE A 189 -16.14 -3.69 -5.04
N GLU A 190 -15.29 -2.74 -4.69
CA GLU A 190 -13.98 -2.54 -5.32
C GLU A 190 -13.08 -3.78 -5.15
N ASP A 191 -13.06 -4.37 -3.96
CA ASP A 191 -12.31 -5.61 -3.70
C ASP A 191 -12.83 -6.77 -4.56
N ALA A 192 -14.14 -6.93 -4.71
CA ALA A 192 -14.72 -7.97 -5.56
C ALA A 192 -14.34 -7.80 -7.05
N ILE A 193 -14.25 -6.56 -7.52
CA ILE A 193 -13.77 -6.27 -8.89
C ILE A 193 -12.27 -6.58 -9.01
N LEU A 194 -11.47 -6.13 -8.04
CA LEU A 194 -10.02 -6.37 -8.03
C LEU A 194 -9.67 -7.86 -7.92
N ASP A 195 -10.47 -8.63 -7.19
CA ASP A 195 -10.32 -10.08 -7.09
C ASP A 195 -10.83 -10.83 -8.33
N GLY A 196 -11.44 -10.12 -9.28
CA GLY A 196 -11.98 -10.69 -10.51
C GLY A 196 -13.26 -11.50 -10.31
N LEU A 197 -13.95 -11.32 -9.18
CA LEU A 197 -15.23 -11.97 -8.89
C LEU A 197 -16.36 -11.40 -9.73
N ILE A 198 -16.27 -10.10 -10.05
CA ILE A 198 -17.21 -9.39 -10.93
C ILE A 198 -16.44 -8.49 -11.89
N PRO A 199 -16.96 -8.21 -13.10
CA PRO A 199 -16.35 -7.25 -14.01
C PRO A 199 -16.52 -5.81 -13.48
N ASN A 200 -15.65 -4.88 -13.93
CA ASN A 200 -15.75 -3.47 -13.59
C ASN A 200 -16.84 -2.78 -14.44
N GLU A 201 -18.08 -3.19 -14.24
CA GLU A 201 -19.26 -2.70 -14.93
C GLU A 201 -20.37 -2.41 -13.92
N TYR A 202 -21.24 -1.44 -14.23
CA TYR A 202 -22.27 -0.97 -13.30
C TYR A 202 -23.27 -2.05 -12.88
N GLU A 203 -23.88 -2.75 -13.84
CA GLU A 203 -24.91 -3.75 -13.52
C GLU A 203 -24.38 -4.92 -12.68
N PRO A 204 -23.24 -5.56 -13.02
CA PRO A 204 -22.69 -6.62 -12.17
C PRO A 204 -22.31 -6.15 -10.77
N ALA A 205 -21.76 -4.93 -10.64
CA ALA A 205 -21.39 -4.36 -9.35
C ALA A 205 -22.63 -4.05 -8.49
N LYS A 206 -23.70 -3.55 -9.10
CA LYS A 206 -24.98 -3.30 -8.44
C LYS A 206 -25.65 -4.61 -8.00
N GLU A 207 -25.70 -5.62 -8.87
CA GLU A 207 -26.20 -6.94 -8.53
C GLU A 207 -25.44 -7.56 -7.37
N PHE A 208 -24.11 -7.47 -7.38
CA PHE A 208 -23.25 -7.92 -6.28
C PHE A 208 -23.59 -7.22 -4.97
N MET A 209 -23.70 -5.90 -4.98
CA MET A 209 -24.10 -5.10 -3.82
C MET A 209 -25.48 -5.54 -3.29
N MET A 210 -26.46 -5.68 -4.17
CA MET A 210 -27.82 -6.09 -3.80
C MET A 210 -27.87 -7.50 -3.21
N LYS A 211 -27.09 -8.42 -3.75
CA LYS A 211 -26.98 -9.81 -3.25
C LYS A 211 -26.47 -9.86 -1.80
N HIS A 212 -25.54 -8.98 -1.43
CA HIS A 212 -24.93 -8.95 -0.09
C HIS A 212 -25.56 -7.92 0.84
N LYS A 213 -26.62 -7.23 0.40
CA LYS A 213 -27.25 -6.14 1.15
C LYS A 213 -27.63 -6.53 2.57
N ASP A 214 -28.37 -7.65 2.74
CA ASP A 214 -28.87 -8.05 4.05
C ASP A 214 -27.72 -8.47 4.99
N GLU A 215 -26.75 -9.21 4.47
CA GLU A 215 -25.54 -9.61 5.19
C GLU A 215 -24.78 -8.38 5.70
N TRP A 216 -24.48 -7.43 4.81
CA TRP A 216 -23.73 -6.23 5.15
C TRP A 216 -24.50 -5.29 6.07
N THR A 217 -25.84 -5.26 5.96
CA THR A 217 -26.69 -4.48 6.86
C THR A 217 -26.55 -4.98 8.30
N ILE A 218 -26.58 -6.30 8.50
CA ILE A 218 -26.42 -6.92 9.82
C ILE A 218 -25.00 -6.70 10.35
N GLU A 219 -23.98 -7.01 9.54
CA GLU A 219 -22.59 -6.97 9.94
C GLU A 219 -22.10 -5.56 10.31
N LEU A 220 -22.57 -4.54 9.57
CA LEU A 220 -22.21 -3.14 9.78
C LEU A 220 -23.12 -2.44 10.82
N GLY A 221 -24.09 -3.15 11.39
CA GLY A 221 -25.00 -2.57 12.39
C GLY A 221 -25.86 -1.44 11.84
N ILE A 222 -26.25 -1.52 10.55
CA ILE A 222 -27.10 -0.52 9.90
C ILE A 222 -28.51 -0.75 10.40
N SER A 223 -28.99 0.14 11.28
CA SER A 223 -30.37 0.12 11.77
C SER A 223 -31.30 0.64 10.68
N LYS A 224 -32.40 -0.05 10.47
CA LYS A 224 -33.50 0.40 9.61
C LYS A 224 -34.21 1.59 10.23
#